data_629d702e33b0fbaf318929beb1bd093c
#
_entry.id   629d702e33b0fbaf318929beb1bd093c
#
_cell.length_a   1.000
_cell.length_b   1.000
_cell.length_c   1.000
_cell.angle_alpha   90.00
_cell.angle_beta   90.00
_cell.angle_gamma   90.00
#
_symmetry.space_group_name_H-M   'P 1'
#
loop_
_entity.id
_entity.type
_entity.pdbx_description
1 polymer ?
#
loop_
_entity_poly.entity_id
_entity_poly.type
_entity_poly.pdbx_seq_one_letter_code
_entity_poly.pdbx_strand_id
1 'polypeptide(L)'
;MNGNKAFIDTSAILRFLVKDDSAKATAVEKLLKQSKERNLTLYVLPVTILEIVWVTEKVYRLSRRPIRDLVEAILNTPGLKCPLEHVFRQALATYETQNIKFADAVMGHWGLEEGLSTVYT
;
A
#
# COMPACT_ATOMS: atom_id res chain seq x y z
N MET A 1 -17.46 4.38 -22.70
CA MET A 1 -16.03 4.10 -22.87
C MET A 1 -15.40 3.82 -21.51
N ASN A 2 -14.65 2.75 -21.41
CA ASN A 2 -13.98 2.42 -20.15
C ASN A 2 -12.84 3.40 -19.90
N GLY A 3 -12.70 3.84 -18.64
CA GLY A 3 -11.58 4.65 -18.26
C GLY A 3 -10.26 3.90 -18.38
N ASN A 4 -9.18 4.62 -18.53
CA ASN A 4 -7.85 4.05 -18.54
C ASN A 4 -7.47 3.59 -17.13
N LYS A 5 -6.63 2.55 -17.08
CA LYS A 5 -6.10 2.03 -15.83
C LYS A 5 -4.58 2.09 -15.87
N ALA A 6 -4.00 2.47 -14.76
CA ALA A 6 -2.55 2.53 -14.61
C ALA A 6 -2.18 2.12 -13.18
N PHE A 7 -0.92 1.83 -12.93
CA PHE A 7 -0.46 1.57 -11.57
C PHE A 7 0.72 2.48 -11.24
N ILE A 8 0.89 2.75 -9.95
CA ILE A 8 1.98 3.54 -9.43
C ILE A 8 3.00 2.58 -8.80
N ASP A 9 4.27 2.75 -9.12
CA ASP A 9 5.30 1.91 -8.54
C ASP A 9 5.72 2.38 -7.15
N THR A 10 6.50 1.55 -6.47
CA THR A 10 6.97 1.80 -5.11
C THR A 10 7.74 3.10 -5.00
N SER A 11 8.61 3.39 -5.97
CA SER A 11 9.44 4.60 -5.93
C SER A 11 8.59 5.86 -5.96
N ALA A 12 7.58 5.89 -6.83
CA ALA A 12 6.70 7.05 -6.96
C ALA A 12 5.89 7.28 -5.67
N ILE A 13 5.35 6.21 -5.10
CA ILE A 13 4.58 6.29 -3.85
C ILE A 13 5.48 6.79 -2.70
N LEU A 14 6.67 6.25 -2.58
CA LEU A 14 7.59 6.65 -1.51
C LEU A 14 7.99 8.13 -1.64
N ARG A 15 8.24 8.61 -2.85
CA ARG A 15 8.55 10.03 -3.08
C ARG A 15 7.39 10.93 -2.67
N PHE A 16 6.16 10.50 -2.95
CA PHE A 16 4.96 11.24 -2.56
C PHE A 16 4.79 11.28 -1.03
N LEU A 17 4.98 10.14 -0.37
CA LEU A 17 4.75 10.00 1.07
C LEU A 17 5.87 10.61 1.92
N VAL A 18 7.12 10.36 1.54
CA VAL A 18 8.28 10.83 2.30
C VAL A 18 8.61 12.28 1.94
N LYS A 19 8.23 12.72 0.74
CA LYS A 19 8.46 14.10 0.26
C LYS A 19 9.93 14.50 0.26
N ASP A 20 10.82 13.53 0.00
CA ASP A 20 12.26 13.80 -0.13
C ASP A 20 12.56 14.70 -1.31
N ASP A 21 11.75 14.64 -2.34
CA ASP A 21 11.88 15.43 -3.55
C ASP A 21 10.54 16.13 -3.79
N SER A 22 10.45 17.39 -3.43
CA SER A 22 9.21 18.16 -3.52
C SER A 22 8.67 18.25 -4.94
N ALA A 23 9.55 18.33 -5.94
CA ALA A 23 9.12 18.37 -7.34
C ALA A 23 8.46 17.07 -7.76
N LYS A 24 9.04 15.92 -7.36
CA LYS A 24 8.48 14.60 -7.67
C LYS A 24 7.21 14.32 -6.89
N ALA A 25 7.14 14.74 -5.62
CA ALA A 25 5.94 14.63 -4.82
C ALA A 25 4.79 15.42 -5.44
N THR A 26 5.07 16.65 -5.90
CA THR A 26 4.10 17.49 -6.58
C THR A 26 3.61 16.83 -7.88
N ALA A 27 4.50 16.18 -8.62
CA ALA A 27 4.13 15.47 -9.84
C ALA A 27 3.15 14.33 -9.56
N VAL A 28 3.35 13.58 -8.47
CA VAL A 28 2.43 12.51 -8.07
C VAL A 28 1.09 13.08 -7.63
N GLU A 29 1.08 14.15 -6.84
CA GLU A 29 -0.16 14.82 -6.44
C GLU A 29 -0.95 15.30 -7.66
N LYS A 30 -0.26 15.87 -8.64
CA LYS A 30 -0.85 16.33 -9.87
C LYS A 30 -1.45 15.16 -10.66
N LEU A 31 -0.74 14.04 -10.72
CA LEU A 31 -1.23 12.84 -11.39
C LEU A 31 -2.51 12.32 -10.73
N LEU A 32 -2.56 12.27 -9.39
CA LEU A 32 -3.75 11.87 -8.66
C LEU A 32 -4.93 12.78 -8.96
N LYS A 33 -4.68 14.08 -9.00
CA LYS A 33 -5.72 15.06 -9.33
C LYS A 33 -6.21 14.90 -10.76
N GLN A 34 -5.28 14.73 -11.71
CA GLN A 34 -5.62 14.52 -13.12
C GLN A 34 -6.37 13.20 -13.35
N SER A 35 -6.08 12.17 -12.56
CA SER A 35 -6.76 10.89 -12.69
C SER A 35 -8.27 11.03 -12.47
N LYS A 36 -8.66 11.85 -11.51
CA LYS A 36 -10.08 12.14 -11.27
C LYS A 36 -10.72 12.84 -12.46
N GLU A 37 -10.03 13.82 -13.03
CA GLU A 37 -10.57 14.65 -14.12
C GLU A 37 -10.66 13.89 -15.43
N ARG A 38 -9.75 12.94 -15.67
CA ARG A 38 -9.64 12.20 -16.93
C ARG A 38 -10.17 10.77 -16.87
N ASN A 39 -10.88 10.43 -15.81
CA ASN A 39 -11.40 9.07 -15.63
C ASN A 39 -10.29 8.01 -15.69
N LEU A 40 -9.13 8.34 -15.15
CA LEU A 40 -8.01 7.43 -15.01
C LEU A 40 -8.08 6.78 -13.63
N THR A 41 -8.06 5.45 -13.58
CA THR A 41 -8.01 4.72 -12.31
C THR A 41 -6.56 4.33 -12.04
N LEU A 42 -6.03 4.77 -10.90
CA LEU A 42 -4.68 4.43 -10.47
C LEU A 42 -4.73 3.31 -9.45
N TYR A 43 -3.88 2.32 -9.65
CA TYR A 43 -3.78 1.15 -8.77
C TYR A 43 -2.47 1.18 -8.00
N VAL A 44 -2.54 0.77 -6.75
CA VAL A 44 -1.37 0.37 -5.96
C VAL A 44 -1.49 -1.14 -5.80
N LEU A 45 -0.59 -1.87 -6.41
CA LEU A 45 -0.65 -3.33 -6.42
C LEU A 45 -0.27 -3.92 -5.07
N PRO A 46 -0.79 -5.09 -4.71
CA PRO A 46 -0.42 -5.75 -3.44
C PRO A 46 1.08 -5.90 -3.24
N VAL A 47 1.81 -6.27 -4.28
CA VAL A 47 3.27 -6.40 -4.19
C VAL A 47 3.93 -5.07 -3.82
N THR A 48 3.38 -3.95 -4.29
CA THR A 48 3.89 -2.61 -3.96
C THR A 48 3.70 -2.30 -2.48
N ILE A 49 2.55 -2.66 -1.91
CA ILE A 49 2.31 -2.48 -0.47
C ILE A 49 3.32 -3.29 0.35
N LEU A 50 3.56 -4.55 -0.02
CA LEU A 50 4.55 -5.40 0.67
C LEU A 50 5.94 -4.79 0.59
N GLU A 51 6.32 -4.29 -0.58
CA GLU A 51 7.62 -3.67 -0.81
C GLU A 51 7.78 -2.38 0.01
N ILE A 52 6.74 -1.56 0.09
CA ILE A 52 6.76 -0.33 0.89
C ILE A 52 7.02 -0.65 2.36
N VAL A 53 6.35 -1.65 2.91
CA VAL A 53 6.57 -2.06 4.30
C VAL A 53 8.02 -2.53 4.47
N TRP A 54 8.51 -3.36 3.57
CA TRP A 54 9.88 -3.86 3.62
C TRP A 54 10.91 -2.73 3.57
N VAL A 55 10.76 -1.80 2.63
CA VAL A 55 11.70 -0.67 2.46
C VAL A 55 11.66 0.24 3.68
N THR A 56 10.48 0.56 4.19
CA THR A 56 10.36 1.44 5.36
C THR A 56 10.93 0.80 6.62
N GLU A 57 10.84 -0.52 6.74
CA GLU A 57 11.49 -1.24 7.85
C GLU A 57 13.00 -1.28 7.70
N LYS A 58 13.50 -1.67 6.53
CA LYS A 58 14.91 -2.02 6.34
C LYS A 58 15.79 -0.83 5.95
N VAL A 59 15.27 0.09 5.18
CA VAL A 59 16.03 1.24 4.69
C VAL A 59 15.80 2.45 5.57
N TYR A 60 14.54 2.79 5.84
CA TYR A 60 14.20 3.96 6.65
C TYR A 60 14.18 3.66 8.15
N ARG A 61 14.20 2.39 8.53
CA ARG A 61 14.24 1.92 9.91
C ARG A 61 13.11 2.48 10.77
N LEU A 62 11.93 2.56 10.19
CA LEU A 62 10.75 2.99 10.90
C LEU A 62 10.20 1.86 11.78
N SER A 63 9.57 2.22 12.88
CA SER A 63 8.85 1.27 13.72
C SER A 63 7.48 0.94 13.12
N ARG A 64 6.80 -0.03 13.71
CA ARG A 64 5.56 -0.57 13.16
C ARG A 64 4.44 0.46 13.08
N ARG A 65 4.30 1.30 14.07
CA ARG A 65 3.20 2.26 14.09
C ARG A 65 3.29 3.31 12.98
N PRO A 66 4.44 3.99 12.78
CA PRO A 66 4.58 4.87 11.63
C PRO A 66 4.37 4.17 10.29
N ILE A 67 4.81 2.92 10.15
CA ILE A 67 4.60 2.14 8.94
C ILE A 67 3.11 1.87 8.73
N ARG A 68 2.40 1.50 9.79
CA ARG A 68 0.96 1.31 9.72
C ARG A 68 0.27 2.60 9.26
N ASP A 69 0.61 3.73 9.87
CA ASP A 69 0.03 5.01 9.52
C ASP A 69 0.27 5.36 8.05
N LEU A 70 1.47 5.07 7.58
CA LEU A 70 1.86 5.35 6.21
C LEU A 70 1.07 4.50 5.20
N VAL A 71 0.93 3.20 5.47
CA VAL A 71 0.16 2.32 4.57
C VAL A 71 -1.32 2.68 4.62
N GLU A 72 -1.87 2.99 5.79
CA GLU A 72 -3.25 3.46 5.91
C GLU A 72 -3.48 4.74 5.10
N ALA A 73 -2.52 5.65 5.11
CA ALA A 73 -2.60 6.88 4.31
C ALA A 73 -2.70 6.55 2.81
N ILE A 74 -1.96 5.55 2.34
CA ILE A 74 -2.06 5.08 0.96
C ILE A 74 -3.47 4.53 0.69
N LEU A 75 -3.93 3.62 1.55
CA LEU A 75 -5.24 2.99 1.38
C LEU A 75 -6.39 3.98 1.43
N ASN A 76 -6.21 5.08 2.15
CA ASN A 76 -7.22 6.13 2.29
C ASN A 76 -7.10 7.24 1.23
N THR A 77 -6.15 7.14 0.31
CA THR A 77 -5.94 8.18 -0.69
C THR A 77 -7.01 8.10 -1.78
N PRO A 78 -7.83 9.15 -1.97
CA PRO A 78 -8.81 9.16 -3.05
C PRO A 78 -8.12 9.04 -4.40
N GLY A 79 -8.71 8.26 -5.30
CA GLY A 79 -8.15 8.04 -6.64
C GLY A 79 -7.19 6.88 -6.75
N LEU A 80 -6.76 6.30 -5.61
CA LEU A 80 -5.97 5.08 -5.60
C LEU A 80 -6.85 3.88 -5.31
N LYS A 81 -6.69 2.83 -6.10
CA LYS A 81 -7.36 1.56 -5.89
C LYS A 81 -6.33 0.52 -5.49
N CYS A 82 -6.58 -0.19 -4.41
CA CYS A 82 -5.68 -1.23 -3.94
C CYS A 82 -6.43 -2.57 -3.91
N PRO A 83 -6.10 -3.49 -4.81
CA PRO A 83 -6.67 -4.84 -4.71
C PRO A 83 -6.33 -5.43 -3.35
N LEU A 84 -7.28 -6.15 -2.76
CA LEU A 84 -7.12 -6.76 -1.43
C LEU A 84 -7.01 -5.73 -0.30
N GLU A 85 -7.53 -4.53 -0.50
CA GLU A 85 -7.47 -3.47 0.52
C GLU A 85 -7.90 -3.96 1.90
N HIS A 86 -9.01 -4.69 1.97
CA HIS A 86 -9.53 -5.19 3.24
C HIS A 86 -8.58 -6.16 3.93
N VAL A 87 -7.87 -7.00 3.17
CA VAL A 87 -6.84 -7.90 3.71
C VAL A 87 -5.69 -7.08 4.30
N PHE A 88 -5.24 -6.05 3.59
CA PHE A 88 -4.17 -5.19 4.09
C PHE A 88 -4.57 -4.45 5.35
N ARG A 89 -5.80 -3.98 5.46
CA ARG A 89 -6.26 -3.32 6.68
C ARG A 89 -6.25 -4.26 7.87
N GLN A 90 -6.69 -5.50 7.69
CA GLN A 90 -6.63 -6.52 8.73
C GLN A 90 -5.17 -6.85 9.09
N ALA A 91 -4.33 -7.01 8.08
CA ALA A 91 -2.91 -7.33 8.27
C ALA A 91 -2.17 -6.23 9.02
N LEU A 92 -2.51 -4.96 8.75
CA LEU A 92 -1.89 -3.83 9.45
C LEU A 92 -2.20 -3.84 10.94
N ALA A 93 -3.43 -4.17 11.32
CA ALA A 93 -3.81 -4.28 12.73
C ALA A 93 -3.01 -5.39 13.42
N THR A 94 -2.92 -6.55 12.79
CA THR A 94 -2.13 -7.68 13.31
C THR A 94 -0.65 -7.33 13.40
N TYR A 95 -0.11 -6.69 12.37
CA TYR A 95 1.28 -6.26 12.30
C TYR A 95 1.63 -5.31 13.44
N GLU A 96 0.77 -4.34 13.71
CA GLU A 96 1.02 -3.36 14.77
C GLU A 96 0.93 -3.97 16.17
N THR A 97 -0.03 -4.88 16.40
CA THR A 97 -0.38 -5.31 17.75
C THR A 97 0.21 -6.64 18.18
N GLN A 98 0.60 -7.50 17.24
CA GLN A 98 0.95 -8.89 17.55
C GLN A 98 2.38 -9.30 17.18
N ASN A 99 3.23 -8.36 16.85
CA ASN A 99 4.64 -8.63 16.52
C ASN A 99 4.82 -9.74 15.48
N ILE A 100 3.96 -9.74 14.46
CA ILE A 100 4.01 -10.67 13.33
C ILE A 100 4.54 -9.91 12.12
N LYS A 101 5.37 -10.56 11.29
CA LYS A 101 5.84 -9.96 10.05
C LYS A 101 4.67 -9.60 9.15
N PHE A 102 4.75 -8.48 8.47
CA PHE A 102 3.64 -7.99 7.67
C PHE A 102 3.22 -8.99 6.59
N ALA A 103 4.19 -9.57 5.86
CA ALA A 103 3.88 -10.56 4.83
C ALA A 103 3.16 -11.78 5.41
N ASP A 104 3.55 -12.22 6.61
CA ASP A 104 2.89 -13.34 7.29
C ASP A 104 1.47 -12.97 7.70
N ALA A 105 1.26 -11.74 8.16
CA ALA A 105 -0.08 -11.26 8.50
C ALA A 105 -0.99 -11.21 7.27
N VAL A 106 -0.47 -10.72 6.15
CA VAL A 106 -1.20 -10.69 4.88
C VAL A 106 -1.56 -12.11 4.45
N MET A 107 -0.59 -13.02 4.50
CA MET A 107 -0.79 -14.41 4.11
C MET A 107 -1.88 -15.06 4.98
N GLY A 108 -1.83 -14.82 6.28
CA GLY A 108 -2.81 -15.39 7.22
C GLY A 108 -4.22 -14.88 6.97
N HIS A 109 -4.40 -13.58 6.86
CA HIS A 109 -5.73 -13.00 6.63
C HIS A 109 -6.28 -13.35 5.25
N TRP A 110 -5.45 -13.31 4.23
CA TRP A 110 -5.86 -13.67 2.88
C TRP A 110 -6.21 -15.16 2.81
N GLY A 111 -5.36 -16.01 3.42
CA GLY A 111 -5.61 -17.45 3.45
C GLY A 111 -6.95 -17.78 4.10
N LEU A 112 -7.25 -17.19 5.24
CA LEU A 112 -8.53 -17.40 5.92
C LEU A 112 -9.71 -16.98 5.05
N GLU A 113 -9.59 -15.86 4.35
CA GLU A 113 -10.64 -15.37 3.46
C GLU A 113 -10.90 -16.35 2.30
N GLU A 114 -9.85 -17.00 1.81
CA GLU A 114 -9.96 -18.02 0.76
C GLU A 114 -10.39 -19.37 1.31
N GLY A 115 -10.68 -19.48 2.60
CA GLY A 115 -11.09 -20.72 3.23
C GLY A 115 -9.94 -21.70 3.50
N LEU A 116 -8.70 -21.20 3.51
CA LEU A 116 -7.52 -22.01 3.72
C LEU A 116 -7.20 -22.06 5.20
N SER A 117 -7.29 -23.23 5.82
CA SER A 117 -7.10 -23.39 7.26
C SER A 117 -5.78 -24.06 7.64
N THR A 118 -5.00 -24.49 6.66
CA THR A 118 -3.76 -25.23 6.89
C THR A 118 -2.60 -24.54 6.20
N VAL A 119 -1.51 -24.36 6.93
CA VAL A 119 -0.27 -23.77 6.40
C VAL A 119 0.83 -24.83 6.45
N TYR A 120 1.49 -25.04 5.34
CA TYR A 120 2.68 -25.88 5.28
C TYR A 120 3.93 -24.99 5.34
N THR A 121 4.76 -25.22 6.30
CA THR A 121 5.99 -24.43 6.50
C THR A 121 7.24 -25.25 6.18
#